data_82cf8af316011a71bae9417f8b322666
#
_entry.id   82cf8af316011a71bae9417f8b322666
#
_cell.length_a   1.000
_cell.length_b   1.000
_cell.length_c   1.000
_cell.angle_alpha   90.00
_cell.angle_beta   90.00
_cell.angle_gamma   90.00
#
_symmetry.space_group_name_H-M   'P 1'
#
loop_
_entity.id
_entity.type
_entity.pdbx_description
1 polymer ?
#
loop_
_entity_poly.entity_id
_entity_poly.type
_entity_poly.pdbx_seq_one_letter_code
_entity_poly.pdbx_strand_id
1 'polypeptide(L)'
;DPNVSFDMYQPIGEVLPFEGLYGDRTPTQLVSNTSGIPGLRQLSIYGPHLCQYSFDEAIEFEACGQILLSVPLPDSHDAGSIFDYGGSQWQLAGVTASIAANASWNQLVDQYLVTPCELQVFTFGNMWEDLTQWDGTAASLRGRLNPNIEGGAITDLADYAKILQIHLNGGYCGDTRVLSEAAIAAMQVDRGGVVAEDPVPYGMGWWIRTETPGVYDNPGAFGSVSFLDVERGFGGYVAID
;
A
#
# COMPACT_ATOMS: atom_id res chain seq x y z
N ASP A 1 -16.45 4.40 5.31
CA ASP A 1 -17.10 5.29 6.27
C ASP A 1 -18.01 6.25 5.52
N PRO A 2 -19.35 6.27 5.78
CA PRO A 2 -20.28 7.17 5.09
C PRO A 2 -20.00 8.66 5.35
N ASN A 3 -19.11 8.98 6.28
CA ASN A 3 -18.72 10.34 6.63
C ASN A 3 -17.38 10.75 6.00
N VAL A 4 -16.67 9.85 5.35
CA VAL A 4 -15.41 10.14 4.64
C VAL A 4 -15.67 10.02 3.16
N SER A 5 -15.70 11.15 2.46
CA SER A 5 -15.76 11.19 1.00
C SER A 5 -14.35 10.99 0.46
N PHE A 6 -13.96 9.75 0.26
CA PHE A 6 -12.70 9.41 -0.40
C PHE A 6 -13.00 8.61 -1.67
N ASP A 7 -12.76 9.23 -2.81
CA ASP A 7 -12.95 8.60 -4.12
C ASP A 7 -11.61 8.12 -4.66
N MET A 8 -11.49 6.83 -4.93
CA MET A 8 -10.29 6.21 -5.49
C MET A 8 -9.95 6.72 -6.91
N TYR A 9 -10.86 7.42 -7.57
CA TYR A 9 -10.70 7.97 -8.92
C TYR A 9 -10.63 9.50 -8.95
N GLN A 10 -10.72 10.17 -7.81
CA GLN A 10 -10.59 11.61 -7.68
C GLN A 10 -9.10 12.00 -7.69
N PRO A 11 -8.70 13.11 -8.36
CA PRO A 11 -7.37 13.65 -8.24
C PRO A 11 -6.97 13.95 -6.79
N ILE A 12 -5.79 13.51 -6.37
CA ILE A 12 -5.34 13.70 -4.99
C ILE A 12 -5.13 15.17 -4.61
N GLY A 13 -4.86 16.03 -5.58
CA GLY A 13 -4.75 17.47 -5.37
C GLY A 13 -6.05 18.14 -4.94
N GLU A 14 -7.21 17.49 -5.11
CA GLU A 14 -8.48 17.98 -4.58
C GLU A 14 -8.68 17.63 -3.09
N VAL A 15 -7.86 16.73 -2.56
CA VAL A 15 -7.90 16.26 -1.17
C VAL A 15 -6.78 16.87 -0.34
N LEU A 16 -5.58 16.96 -0.94
CA LEU A 16 -4.38 17.40 -0.23
C LEU A 16 -4.40 18.91 -0.02
N PRO A 17 -3.97 19.42 1.16
CA PRO A 17 -3.96 20.85 1.48
C PRO A 17 -2.75 21.58 0.87
N PHE A 18 -1.91 20.90 0.11
CA PHE A 18 -0.72 21.43 -0.54
C PHE A 18 -0.72 21.12 -2.04
N GLU A 19 -0.17 22.04 -2.81
CA GLU A 19 -0.05 21.90 -4.26
C GLU A 19 1.23 21.16 -4.65
N GLY A 20 1.20 20.48 -5.80
CA GLY A 20 2.37 19.82 -6.33
C GLY A 20 2.15 19.26 -7.74
N LEU A 21 3.25 18.82 -8.35
CA LEU A 21 3.30 18.37 -9.74
C LEU A 21 2.38 17.17 -10.03
N TYR A 22 2.24 16.28 -9.04
CA TYR A 22 1.50 15.04 -9.20
C TYR A 22 0.06 15.10 -8.65
N GLY A 23 -0.49 16.31 -8.47
CA GLY A 23 -1.83 16.51 -7.89
C GLY A 23 -2.99 15.96 -8.74
N ASP A 24 -2.79 15.76 -10.02
CA ASP A 24 -3.76 15.17 -10.97
C ASP A 24 -3.82 13.64 -10.92
N ARG A 25 -2.92 12.99 -10.17
CA ARG A 25 -2.91 11.53 -9.97
C ARG A 25 -4.08 11.11 -9.10
N THR A 26 -4.58 9.89 -9.31
CA THR A 26 -5.64 9.32 -8.48
C THR A 26 -5.09 8.26 -7.53
N PRO A 27 -5.75 8.00 -6.38
CA PRO A 27 -5.35 6.91 -5.49
C PRO A 27 -5.23 5.56 -6.20
N THR A 28 -6.14 5.26 -7.13
CA THR A 28 -6.09 4.04 -7.94
C THR A 28 -4.79 3.94 -8.74
N GLN A 29 -4.36 5.01 -9.40
CA GLN A 29 -3.11 5.04 -10.17
C GLN A 29 -1.88 4.88 -9.25
N LEU A 30 -1.90 5.48 -8.08
CA LEU A 30 -0.83 5.34 -7.09
C LEU A 30 -0.66 3.89 -6.63
N VAL A 31 -1.74 3.26 -6.14
CA VAL A 31 -1.67 1.88 -5.59
C VAL A 31 -1.62 0.78 -6.65
N SER A 32 -1.75 1.12 -7.92
CA SER A 32 -1.49 0.22 -9.06
C SER A 32 -0.16 0.48 -9.75
N ASN A 33 0.66 1.41 -9.23
CA ASN A 33 1.95 1.80 -9.81
C ASN A 33 1.87 2.27 -11.28
N THR A 34 0.75 2.91 -11.63
CA THR A 34 0.51 3.48 -12.96
C THR A 34 0.38 5.00 -12.93
N SER A 35 0.82 5.64 -11.86
CA SER A 35 0.71 7.10 -11.69
C SER A 35 1.68 7.90 -12.58
N GLY A 36 2.66 7.26 -13.21
CA GLY A 36 3.73 7.92 -13.93
C GLY A 36 4.79 8.57 -13.03
N ILE A 37 4.68 8.42 -11.70
CA ILE A 37 5.76 8.76 -10.77
C ILE A 37 6.82 7.68 -10.89
N PRO A 38 8.10 8.02 -11.15
CA PRO A 38 9.18 7.04 -11.28
C PRO A 38 9.30 6.13 -10.05
N GLY A 39 9.49 4.85 -10.32
CA GLY A 39 9.66 3.83 -9.30
C GLY A 39 11.12 3.45 -9.05
N LEU A 40 11.33 2.22 -8.57
CA LEU A 40 12.64 1.73 -8.12
C LEU A 40 13.59 1.31 -9.25
N ARG A 41 13.16 1.33 -10.52
CA ARG A 41 13.99 0.94 -11.66
C ARG A 41 15.30 1.75 -11.74
N GLN A 42 15.23 3.00 -11.34
CA GLN A 42 16.36 3.93 -11.42
C GLN A 42 16.61 4.57 -10.04
N LEU A 43 17.15 3.79 -9.12
CA LEU A 43 17.44 4.24 -7.75
C LEU A 43 18.22 5.55 -7.67
N SER A 44 19.08 5.84 -8.66
CA SER A 44 19.88 7.08 -8.68
C SER A 44 19.04 8.34 -8.84
N ILE A 45 17.89 8.26 -9.50
CA ILE A 45 16.96 9.38 -9.66
C ILE A 45 15.85 9.40 -8.64
N TYR A 46 15.61 8.27 -7.99
CA TYR A 46 14.57 8.09 -6.96
C TYR A 46 14.91 8.77 -5.64
N GLY A 47 16.19 9.18 -5.45
CA GLY A 47 16.70 9.73 -4.19
C GLY A 47 15.84 10.80 -3.51
N PRO A 48 15.26 11.80 -4.20
CA PRO A 48 14.35 12.76 -3.58
C PRO A 48 13.10 12.15 -2.95
N HIS A 49 12.65 10.99 -3.44
CA HIS A 49 11.46 10.29 -2.98
C HIS A 49 11.75 9.15 -2.00
N LEU A 50 12.76 9.31 -1.13
CA LEU A 50 13.14 8.32 -0.13
C LEU A 50 12.70 8.68 1.30
N CYS A 51 11.85 9.70 1.46
CA CYS A 51 11.44 10.16 2.80
C CYS A 51 10.70 9.08 3.61
N GLN A 52 10.00 8.14 2.96
CA GLN A 52 9.33 7.01 3.62
C GLN A 52 10.29 6.02 4.27
N TYR A 53 11.56 6.02 3.87
CA TYR A 53 12.58 5.14 4.46
C TYR A 53 13.40 5.83 5.56
N SER A 54 13.12 7.11 5.84
CA SER A 54 13.86 7.86 6.86
C SER A 54 13.49 7.39 8.26
N PHE A 55 14.51 7.18 9.08
CA PHE A 55 14.37 7.00 10.53
C PHE A 55 14.37 8.33 11.31
N ASP A 56 14.49 9.44 10.59
CA ASP A 56 14.45 10.76 11.22
C ASP A 56 13.03 11.03 11.75
N GLU A 57 12.90 11.05 13.08
CA GLU A 57 11.64 11.32 13.77
C GLU A 57 11.13 12.75 13.51
N ALA A 58 11.95 13.64 12.93
CA ALA A 58 11.53 14.98 12.53
C ALA A 58 10.75 14.99 11.19
N ILE A 59 10.78 13.90 10.42
CA ILE A 59 10.00 13.77 9.18
C ILE A 59 8.66 13.15 9.52
N GLU A 60 7.63 13.96 9.50
CA GLU A 60 6.25 13.50 9.67
C GLU A 60 5.68 12.94 8.36
N PHE A 61 4.65 12.10 8.46
CA PHE A 61 4.00 11.43 7.34
C PHE A 61 3.48 12.41 6.27
N GLU A 62 2.82 13.49 6.72
CA GLU A 62 2.32 14.52 5.83
C GLU A 62 3.44 15.31 5.14
N ALA A 63 4.53 15.60 5.85
CA ALA A 63 5.71 16.27 5.27
C ALA A 63 6.36 15.40 4.19
N CYS A 64 6.44 14.07 4.40
CA CYS A 64 6.88 13.14 3.36
C CYS A 64 5.95 13.20 2.15
N GLY A 65 4.62 13.17 2.34
CA GLY A 65 3.64 13.31 1.27
C GLY A 65 3.82 14.60 0.46
N GLN A 66 4.10 15.72 1.13
CA GLN A 66 4.37 16.99 0.45
C GLN A 66 5.63 16.94 -0.42
N ILE A 67 6.69 16.28 0.06
CA ILE A 67 7.91 16.06 -0.74
C ILE A 67 7.58 15.23 -1.97
N LEU A 68 6.89 14.10 -1.80
CA LEU A 68 6.54 13.19 -2.88
C LEU A 68 5.64 13.84 -3.93
N LEU A 69 4.72 14.72 -3.51
CA LEU A 69 3.83 15.43 -4.42
C LEU A 69 4.53 16.53 -5.22
N SER A 70 5.47 17.24 -4.58
CA SER A 70 6.00 18.52 -5.08
C SER A 70 7.35 18.39 -5.78
N VAL A 71 8.18 17.43 -5.39
CA VAL A 71 9.52 17.26 -5.93
C VAL A 71 9.47 16.43 -7.21
N PRO A 72 9.75 17.02 -8.39
CA PRO A 72 9.76 16.28 -9.63
C PRO A 72 10.94 15.31 -9.66
N LEU A 73 10.68 14.11 -10.18
CA LEU A 73 11.73 13.18 -10.56
C LEU A 73 11.99 13.27 -12.07
N PRO A 74 13.26 13.11 -12.52
CA PRO A 74 13.54 12.85 -13.92
C PRO A 74 12.74 11.63 -14.40
N ASP A 75 12.41 11.60 -15.68
CA ASP A 75 11.66 10.49 -16.30
C ASP A 75 10.24 10.25 -15.71
N SER A 76 9.62 11.30 -15.19
CA SER A 76 8.19 11.27 -14.85
C SER A 76 7.35 11.19 -16.13
N HIS A 77 6.31 10.38 -16.09
CA HIS A 77 5.40 10.12 -17.21
C HIS A 77 3.97 10.64 -16.92
N ASP A 78 3.16 10.65 -17.96
CA ASP A 78 1.74 10.93 -17.80
C ASP A 78 1.05 9.81 -17.00
N ALA A 79 0.06 10.18 -16.21
CA ALA A 79 -0.73 9.24 -15.42
C ALA A 79 -1.38 8.17 -16.32
N GLY A 80 -1.22 6.91 -15.96
CA GLY A 80 -1.79 5.78 -16.68
C GLY A 80 -1.02 5.36 -17.94
N SER A 81 0.12 5.99 -18.25
CA SER A 81 0.89 5.66 -19.46
C SER A 81 1.91 4.53 -19.26
N ILE A 82 2.42 4.36 -18.06
CA ILE A 82 3.50 3.43 -17.73
C ILE A 82 3.21 2.67 -16.44
N PHE A 83 3.72 1.45 -16.33
CA PHE A 83 3.85 0.77 -15.05
C PHE A 83 5.27 0.95 -14.52
N ASP A 84 5.41 1.56 -13.33
CA ASP A 84 6.71 1.71 -12.68
C ASP A 84 6.57 1.50 -11.15
N TYR A 85 7.02 0.33 -10.68
CA TYR A 85 6.88 -0.10 -9.31
C TYR A 85 7.71 0.74 -8.35
N GLY A 86 7.08 1.34 -7.32
CA GLY A 86 7.79 2.15 -6.33
C GLY A 86 6.96 2.59 -5.13
N GLY A 87 7.61 2.63 -3.97
CA GLY A 87 6.98 2.88 -2.69
C GLY A 87 6.50 4.31 -2.46
N SER A 88 7.07 5.29 -3.15
CA SER A 88 6.62 6.68 -3.04
C SER A 88 5.15 6.85 -3.41
N GLN A 89 4.67 6.09 -4.38
CA GLN A 89 3.27 6.09 -4.80
C GLN A 89 2.36 5.59 -3.68
N TRP A 90 2.73 4.49 -3.02
CA TRP A 90 2.02 3.94 -1.87
C TRP A 90 2.02 4.90 -0.69
N GLN A 91 3.17 5.51 -0.40
CA GLN A 91 3.29 6.50 0.67
C GLN A 91 2.36 7.69 0.43
N LEU A 92 2.35 8.23 -0.79
CA LEU A 92 1.50 9.36 -1.17
C LEU A 92 0.01 8.98 -1.10
N ALA A 93 -0.36 7.76 -1.48
CA ALA A 93 -1.74 7.26 -1.34
C ALA A 93 -2.15 7.17 0.14
N GLY A 94 -1.26 6.66 1.01
CA GLY A 94 -1.50 6.60 2.45
C GLY A 94 -1.67 7.97 3.10
N VAL A 95 -0.82 8.94 2.72
CA VAL A 95 -0.95 10.33 3.18
C VAL A 95 -2.28 10.93 2.73
N THR A 96 -2.66 10.71 1.48
CA THR A 96 -3.95 11.20 0.96
C THR A 96 -5.13 10.61 1.73
N ALA A 97 -5.11 9.32 2.03
CA ALA A 97 -6.14 8.67 2.83
C ALA A 97 -6.22 9.22 4.26
N SER A 98 -5.08 9.47 4.89
CA SER A 98 -4.99 10.03 6.24
C SER A 98 -5.57 11.44 6.30
N ILE A 99 -5.25 12.30 5.34
CA ILE A 99 -5.78 13.66 5.26
C ILE A 99 -7.28 13.64 4.98
N ALA A 100 -7.74 12.84 4.02
CA ALA A 100 -9.16 12.70 3.70
C ALA A 100 -10.00 12.27 4.90
N ALA A 101 -9.46 11.39 5.73
CA ALA A 101 -10.13 10.88 6.92
C ALA A 101 -9.91 11.75 8.18
N ASN A 102 -9.03 12.73 8.12
CA ASN A 102 -8.57 13.50 9.28
C ASN A 102 -8.12 12.58 10.44
N ALA A 103 -7.35 11.56 10.11
CA ALA A 103 -6.87 10.54 11.05
C ALA A 103 -5.46 10.08 10.65
N SER A 104 -4.64 9.70 11.62
CA SER A 104 -3.32 9.13 11.30
C SER A 104 -3.47 7.78 10.60
N TRP A 105 -2.45 7.38 9.83
CA TRP A 105 -2.42 6.07 9.18
C TRP A 105 -2.67 4.92 10.16
N ASN A 106 -2.01 4.95 11.33
CA ASN A 106 -2.19 3.93 12.35
C ASN A 106 -3.62 3.89 12.90
N GLN A 107 -4.27 5.05 13.08
CA GLN A 107 -5.69 5.09 13.47
C GLN A 107 -6.60 4.48 12.40
N LEU A 108 -6.32 4.72 11.11
CA LEU A 108 -7.08 4.10 10.01
C LEU A 108 -6.89 2.58 10.01
N VAL A 109 -5.65 2.13 10.15
CA VAL A 109 -5.34 0.69 10.22
C VAL A 109 -6.02 0.03 11.42
N ASP A 110 -5.98 0.66 12.59
CA ASP A 110 -6.66 0.16 13.78
C ASP A 110 -8.18 0.08 13.57
N GLN A 111 -8.78 1.12 13.03
CA GLN A 111 -10.22 1.22 12.85
C GLN A 111 -10.76 0.24 11.81
N TYR A 112 -10.05 0.11 10.66
CA TYR A 112 -10.59 -0.61 9.51
C TYR A 112 -10.02 -2.02 9.33
N LEU A 113 -8.95 -2.37 10.03
CA LEU A 113 -8.31 -3.67 9.90
C LEU A 113 -8.06 -4.36 11.25
N VAL A 114 -7.28 -3.73 12.16
CA VAL A 114 -6.85 -4.39 13.40
C VAL A 114 -8.02 -4.73 14.28
N THR A 115 -8.85 -3.74 14.62
CA THR A 115 -10.02 -3.94 15.51
C THR A 115 -11.05 -4.91 14.92
N PRO A 116 -11.54 -4.73 13.68
CA PRO A 116 -12.56 -5.61 13.14
C PRO A 116 -12.07 -7.03 12.85
N CYS A 117 -10.77 -7.24 12.64
CA CYS A 117 -10.18 -8.54 12.42
C CYS A 117 -9.58 -9.17 13.70
N GLU A 118 -9.66 -8.46 14.82
CA GLU A 118 -9.06 -8.92 16.09
C GLU A 118 -7.59 -9.33 15.89
N LEU A 119 -6.83 -8.49 15.15
CA LEU A 119 -5.40 -8.73 14.96
C LEU A 119 -4.66 -8.45 16.26
N GLN A 120 -3.72 -9.32 16.61
CA GLN A 120 -2.96 -9.22 17.85
C GLN A 120 -1.58 -8.61 17.63
N VAL A 121 -1.01 -8.83 16.46
CA VAL A 121 0.34 -8.40 16.08
C VAL A 121 0.27 -7.77 14.70
N PHE A 122 -0.14 -6.51 14.64
CA PHE A 122 -0.16 -5.77 13.38
C PHE A 122 0.11 -4.28 13.61
N THR A 123 1.11 -3.74 12.94
CA THR A 123 1.42 -2.31 12.95
C THR A 123 2.19 -1.91 11.68
N PHE A 124 2.35 -0.61 11.47
CA PHE A 124 3.26 -0.08 10.45
C PHE A 124 4.45 0.62 11.11
N GLY A 125 5.63 0.11 10.81
CA GLY A 125 6.91 0.69 11.18
C GLY A 125 7.68 1.13 9.93
N ASN A 126 8.94 0.76 9.88
CA ASN A 126 9.81 0.95 8.72
C ASN A 126 10.40 -0.40 8.30
N MET A 127 10.59 -0.64 6.99
CA MET A 127 11.17 -1.90 6.50
C MET A 127 12.59 -2.19 7.03
N TRP A 128 13.27 -1.17 7.57
CA TRP A 128 14.60 -1.29 8.18
C TRP A 128 14.53 -1.30 9.71
N GLU A 129 13.34 -1.56 10.30
CA GLU A 129 13.15 -1.60 11.75
C GLU A 129 14.04 -2.66 12.38
N ASP A 130 14.76 -2.31 13.45
CA ASP A 130 15.44 -3.30 14.28
C ASP A 130 14.42 -3.98 15.21
N LEU A 131 14.06 -5.20 14.86
CA LEU A 131 13.11 -6.02 15.61
C LEU A 131 13.76 -6.85 16.73
N THR A 132 15.06 -6.70 16.98
CA THR A 132 15.77 -7.49 18.03
C THR A 132 15.22 -7.22 19.43
N GLN A 133 14.58 -6.09 19.65
CA GLN A 133 13.95 -5.72 20.92
C GLN A 133 12.44 -6.00 20.96
N TRP A 134 11.87 -6.57 19.90
CA TRP A 134 10.46 -6.89 19.86
C TRP A 134 10.15 -8.08 20.78
N ASP A 135 9.17 -7.92 21.65
CA ASP A 135 8.76 -8.93 22.62
C ASP A 135 7.60 -9.83 22.13
N GLY A 136 7.22 -9.71 20.86
CA GLY A 136 6.11 -10.46 20.25
C GLY A 136 4.77 -9.76 20.37
N THR A 137 4.71 -8.54 20.93
CA THR A 137 3.46 -7.77 21.05
C THR A 137 3.48 -6.51 20.19
N ALA A 138 2.32 -6.11 19.66
CA ALA A 138 2.19 -4.84 18.95
C ALA A 138 2.53 -3.63 19.83
N ALA A 139 2.32 -3.73 21.15
CA ALA A 139 2.62 -2.66 22.09
C ALA A 139 4.11 -2.36 22.24
N SER A 140 5.00 -3.33 21.94
CA SER A 140 6.44 -3.11 21.94
C SER A 140 6.94 -2.46 20.64
N LEU A 141 6.13 -2.51 19.58
CA LEU A 141 6.40 -1.83 18.33
C LEU A 141 5.77 -0.45 18.39
N ARG A 142 6.54 0.55 18.68
CA ARG A 142 6.06 1.93 18.65
C ARG A 142 5.74 2.31 17.21
N GLY A 143 4.52 2.81 16.98
CA GLY A 143 4.16 3.40 15.71
C GLY A 143 5.13 4.53 15.35
N ARG A 144 5.52 4.58 14.10
CA ARG A 144 6.37 5.66 13.56
C ARG A 144 5.51 6.87 13.20
N LEU A 145 6.07 8.08 13.36
CA LEU A 145 5.43 9.32 12.87
C LEU A 145 5.32 9.31 11.34
N ASN A 146 6.29 8.68 10.68
CA ASN A 146 6.30 8.48 9.24
C ASN A 146 6.40 6.97 8.93
N PRO A 147 5.29 6.23 9.02
CA PRO A 147 5.28 4.81 8.71
C PRO A 147 5.52 4.57 7.23
N ASN A 148 6.29 3.54 6.89
CA ASN A 148 6.50 3.12 5.50
C ASN A 148 5.31 2.28 5.03
N ILE A 149 4.51 2.81 4.12
CA ILE A 149 3.27 2.14 3.67
C ILE A 149 3.57 0.97 2.71
N GLU A 150 4.61 1.09 1.91
CA GLU A 150 4.99 0.06 0.94
C GLU A 150 5.42 -1.26 1.60
N GLY A 151 6.31 -1.19 2.58
CA GLY A 151 6.96 -2.37 3.11
C GLY A 151 7.19 -2.37 4.63
N GLY A 152 6.58 -1.42 5.35
CA GLY A 152 6.76 -1.29 6.79
C GLY A 152 5.75 -2.05 7.65
N ALA A 153 4.87 -2.85 7.08
CA ALA A 153 3.94 -3.66 7.85
C ALA A 153 4.68 -4.75 8.65
N ILE A 154 4.38 -4.83 9.94
CA ILE A 154 4.92 -5.82 10.86
C ILE A 154 3.75 -6.63 11.40
N THR A 155 3.82 -7.95 11.24
CA THR A 155 2.74 -8.85 11.62
C THR A 155 3.29 -10.26 11.87
N ASP A 156 2.49 -11.13 12.46
CA ASP A 156 2.77 -12.56 12.55
C ASP A 156 2.01 -13.37 11.50
N LEU A 157 2.31 -14.66 11.41
CA LEU A 157 1.67 -15.57 10.46
C LEU A 157 0.16 -15.70 10.68
N ALA A 158 -0.29 -15.69 11.93
CA ALA A 158 -1.70 -15.89 12.25
C ALA A 158 -2.55 -14.70 11.81
N ASP A 159 -2.08 -13.49 12.08
CA ASP A 159 -2.77 -12.27 11.70
C ASP A 159 -2.69 -12.02 10.18
N TYR A 160 -1.56 -12.33 9.56
CA TYR A 160 -1.46 -12.24 8.10
C TYR A 160 -2.40 -13.22 7.38
N ALA A 161 -2.60 -14.42 7.94
CA ALA A 161 -3.59 -15.37 7.40
C ALA A 161 -5.01 -14.81 7.44
N LYS A 162 -5.39 -14.07 8.50
CA LYS A 162 -6.70 -13.39 8.57
C LYS A 162 -6.83 -12.33 7.45
N ILE A 163 -5.76 -11.59 7.15
CA ILE A 163 -5.74 -10.61 6.07
C ILE A 163 -5.97 -11.29 4.71
N LEU A 164 -5.29 -12.41 4.43
CA LEU A 164 -5.51 -13.18 3.22
C LEU A 164 -6.96 -13.71 3.14
N GLN A 165 -7.53 -14.13 4.25
CA GLN A 165 -8.92 -14.60 4.31
C GLN A 165 -9.93 -13.51 3.94
N ILE A 166 -9.66 -12.22 4.20
CA ILE A 166 -10.54 -11.13 3.78
C ILE A 166 -10.78 -11.21 2.27
N HIS A 167 -9.74 -11.44 1.48
CA HIS A 167 -9.83 -11.54 0.03
C HIS A 167 -10.57 -12.80 -0.43
N LEU A 168 -10.39 -13.92 0.26
CA LEU A 168 -11.04 -15.20 -0.09
C LEU A 168 -12.50 -15.27 0.37
N ASN A 169 -12.85 -14.53 1.43
CA ASN A 169 -14.18 -14.53 2.03
C ASN A 169 -15.02 -13.31 1.59
N GLY A 170 -14.78 -12.74 0.41
CA GLY A 170 -15.58 -11.65 -0.14
C GLY A 170 -15.58 -10.37 0.72
N GLY A 171 -14.47 -10.11 1.42
CA GLY A 171 -14.27 -8.91 2.23
C GLY A 171 -14.64 -9.06 3.71
N TYR A 172 -14.85 -10.28 4.19
CA TYR A 172 -15.13 -10.54 5.60
C TYR A 172 -13.89 -10.99 6.37
N CYS A 173 -13.77 -10.48 7.58
CA CYS A 173 -12.85 -10.93 8.60
C CYS A 173 -13.70 -11.52 9.73
N GLY A 174 -13.72 -12.85 9.86
CA GLY A 174 -14.74 -13.52 10.66
C GLY A 174 -16.15 -13.14 10.20
N ASP A 175 -16.96 -12.63 11.12
CA ASP A 175 -18.33 -12.17 10.83
C ASP A 175 -18.42 -10.67 10.47
N THR A 176 -17.30 -9.95 10.49
CA THR A 176 -17.25 -8.51 10.23
C THR A 176 -16.83 -8.23 8.80
N ARG A 177 -17.64 -7.48 8.05
CA ARG A 177 -17.29 -7.01 6.72
C ARG A 177 -16.35 -5.81 6.82
N VAL A 178 -15.11 -5.95 6.33
CA VAL A 178 -14.10 -4.90 6.29
C VAL A 178 -13.90 -4.30 4.90
N LEU A 179 -14.17 -5.08 3.85
CA LEU A 179 -14.17 -4.63 2.45
C LEU A 179 -15.46 -5.07 1.74
N SER A 180 -15.91 -4.29 0.79
CA SER A 180 -16.99 -4.73 -0.10
C SER A 180 -16.47 -5.71 -1.15
N GLU A 181 -17.34 -6.56 -1.68
CA GLU A 181 -16.99 -7.43 -2.81
C GLU A 181 -16.51 -6.62 -4.03
N ALA A 182 -17.11 -5.45 -4.25
CA ALA A 182 -16.69 -4.53 -5.30
C ALA A 182 -15.27 -4.00 -5.08
N ALA A 183 -14.87 -3.72 -3.82
CA ALA A 183 -13.51 -3.32 -3.49
C ALA A 183 -12.50 -4.45 -3.75
N ILE A 184 -12.82 -5.69 -3.33
CA ILE A 184 -12.00 -6.87 -3.62
C ILE A 184 -11.83 -7.05 -5.13
N ALA A 185 -12.94 -7.02 -5.89
CA ALA A 185 -12.88 -7.14 -7.34
C ALA A 185 -12.05 -6.01 -7.97
N ALA A 186 -12.20 -4.77 -7.51
CA ALA A 186 -11.43 -3.63 -8.01
C ALA A 186 -9.92 -3.78 -7.77
N MET A 187 -9.51 -4.39 -6.66
CA MET A 187 -8.08 -4.64 -6.37
C MET A 187 -7.46 -5.67 -7.32
N GLN A 188 -8.26 -6.57 -7.88
CA GLN A 188 -7.83 -7.65 -8.75
C GLN A 188 -7.86 -7.30 -10.24
N VAL A 189 -8.38 -6.13 -10.61
CA VAL A 189 -8.37 -5.67 -12.01
C VAL A 189 -6.94 -5.36 -12.45
N ASP A 190 -6.53 -5.94 -13.58
CA ASP A 190 -5.24 -5.61 -14.20
C ASP A 190 -5.22 -4.16 -14.69
N ARG A 191 -4.37 -3.35 -14.09
CA ARG A 191 -4.15 -1.96 -14.46
C ARG A 191 -2.74 -1.74 -15.01
N GLY A 192 -1.78 -2.48 -14.49
CA GLY A 192 -0.40 -2.41 -14.94
C GLY A 192 -0.16 -3.08 -16.29
N GLY A 193 -0.90 -4.15 -16.59
CA GLY A 193 -0.76 -4.89 -17.85
C GLY A 193 -1.40 -4.20 -19.07
N VAL A 194 -2.20 -3.15 -18.85
CA VAL A 194 -2.91 -2.45 -19.94
C VAL A 194 -2.33 -1.08 -20.28
N VAL A 195 -1.27 -0.65 -19.60
CA VAL A 195 -0.56 0.61 -19.92
C VAL A 195 0.24 0.49 -21.22
N ALA A 196 0.56 1.63 -21.83
CA ALA A 196 1.25 1.66 -23.12
C ALA A 196 2.74 1.34 -23.01
N GLU A 197 3.37 1.70 -21.89
CA GLU A 197 4.80 1.56 -21.66
C GLU A 197 5.08 0.57 -20.53
N ASP A 198 5.99 -0.36 -20.77
CA ASP A 198 6.43 -1.38 -19.81
C ASP A 198 5.29 -2.10 -19.07
N PRO A 199 4.30 -2.67 -19.78
CA PRO A 199 3.14 -3.28 -19.15
C PRO A 199 3.52 -4.49 -18.30
N VAL A 200 3.01 -4.52 -17.06
CA VAL A 200 3.17 -5.63 -16.12
C VAL A 200 1.81 -5.93 -15.49
N PRO A 201 1.32 -7.17 -15.55
CA PRO A 201 0.03 -7.55 -14.95
C PRO A 201 0.02 -7.28 -13.44
N TYR A 202 -0.68 -6.21 -13.04
CA TYR A 202 -0.72 -5.73 -11.67
C TYR A 202 -2.05 -5.03 -11.37
N GLY A 203 -2.64 -5.40 -10.24
CA GLY A 203 -3.84 -4.76 -9.71
C GLY A 203 -3.51 -3.65 -8.70
N MET A 204 -4.26 -3.57 -7.61
CA MET A 204 -3.94 -2.72 -6.46
C MET A 204 -3.26 -3.56 -5.38
N GLY A 205 -1.92 -3.59 -5.37
CA GLY A 205 -1.12 -4.37 -4.42
C GLY A 205 -0.93 -5.86 -4.77
N TRP A 206 -1.44 -6.31 -5.92
CA TRP A 206 -1.36 -7.70 -6.33
C TRP A 206 -0.71 -7.85 -7.70
N TRP A 207 0.33 -8.68 -7.80
CA TRP A 207 0.84 -9.20 -9.06
C TRP A 207 -0.13 -10.25 -9.59
N ILE A 208 -0.46 -10.19 -10.87
CA ILE A 208 -1.45 -11.07 -11.49
C ILE A 208 -0.72 -12.14 -12.30
N ARG A 209 -1.00 -13.41 -12.00
CA ARG A 209 -0.43 -14.55 -12.71
C ARG A 209 -1.26 -14.88 -13.95
N THR A 210 -0.84 -14.37 -15.09
CA THR A 210 -1.59 -14.55 -16.36
C THR A 210 -1.64 -15.99 -16.82
N GLU A 211 -0.63 -16.81 -16.48
CA GLU A 211 -0.57 -18.22 -16.80
C GLU A 211 -1.52 -19.07 -15.94
N THR A 212 -1.98 -18.52 -14.83
CA THR A 212 -2.88 -19.20 -13.89
C THR A 212 -3.97 -18.22 -13.46
N PRO A 213 -5.07 -18.12 -14.22
CA PRO A 213 -6.16 -17.21 -13.88
C PRO A 213 -6.66 -17.40 -12.45
N GLY A 214 -7.00 -16.29 -11.80
CA GLY A 214 -7.42 -16.30 -10.39
C GLY A 214 -6.30 -16.42 -9.38
N VAL A 215 -5.03 -16.50 -9.81
CA VAL A 215 -3.87 -16.47 -8.91
C VAL A 215 -3.25 -15.09 -8.87
N TYR A 216 -3.07 -14.60 -7.65
CA TYR A 216 -2.46 -13.32 -7.30
C TYR A 216 -1.36 -13.55 -6.29
N ASP A 217 -0.26 -12.82 -6.38
CA ASP A 217 0.78 -12.87 -5.36
C ASP A 217 1.30 -11.47 -4.99
N ASN A 218 2.02 -11.43 -3.88
CA ASN A 218 2.69 -10.23 -3.40
C ASN A 218 4.05 -10.63 -2.82
N PRO A 219 5.07 -10.77 -3.67
CA PRO A 219 6.41 -11.12 -3.24
C PRO A 219 7.12 -9.90 -2.65
N GLY A 220 7.56 -10.02 -1.40
CA GLY A 220 8.41 -9.04 -0.75
C GLY A 220 9.88 -9.26 -1.08
N ALA A 221 10.62 -8.17 -1.23
CA ALA A 221 12.04 -8.18 -1.62
C ALA A 221 12.95 -8.95 -0.64
N PHE A 222 12.51 -9.14 0.60
CA PHE A 222 13.28 -9.79 1.67
C PHE A 222 12.76 -11.19 2.03
N GLY A 223 12.11 -11.87 1.07
CA GLY A 223 11.71 -13.27 1.25
C GLY A 223 10.33 -13.47 1.87
N SER A 224 9.53 -12.44 2.00
CA SER A 224 8.13 -12.50 2.40
C SER A 224 7.27 -12.68 1.15
N VAL A 225 6.60 -13.80 1.00
CA VAL A 225 5.78 -14.10 -0.18
C VAL A 225 4.39 -14.53 0.24
N SER A 226 3.37 -13.80 -0.20
CA SER A 226 1.99 -14.21 -0.07
C SER A 226 1.37 -14.49 -1.44
N PHE A 227 0.36 -15.36 -1.47
CA PHE A 227 -0.41 -15.62 -2.66
C PHE A 227 -1.86 -15.96 -2.33
N LEU A 228 -2.72 -15.77 -3.32
CA LEU A 228 -4.14 -16.14 -3.32
C LEU A 228 -4.46 -16.92 -4.58
N ASP A 229 -5.21 -18.01 -4.46
CA ASP A 229 -5.90 -18.69 -5.54
C ASP A 229 -7.41 -18.57 -5.26
N VAL A 230 -8.02 -17.55 -5.86
CA VAL A 230 -9.43 -17.23 -5.57
C VAL A 230 -10.39 -18.23 -6.22
N GLU A 231 -9.98 -18.91 -7.30
CA GLU A 231 -10.80 -19.93 -7.94
C GLU A 231 -10.89 -21.21 -7.09
N ARG A 232 -9.78 -21.56 -6.40
CA ARG A 232 -9.73 -22.72 -5.53
C ARG A 232 -10.01 -22.40 -4.07
N GLY A 233 -10.12 -21.12 -3.73
CA GLY A 233 -10.49 -20.65 -2.39
C GLY A 233 -9.40 -20.87 -1.33
N PHE A 234 -8.12 -20.78 -1.70
CA PHE A 234 -7.04 -20.86 -0.73
C PHE A 234 -5.95 -19.82 -1.00
N GLY A 235 -5.13 -19.59 0.00
CA GLY A 235 -3.96 -18.73 -0.07
C GLY A 235 -2.88 -19.21 0.87
N GLY A 236 -1.71 -18.62 0.78
CA GLY A 236 -0.59 -18.97 1.63
C GLY A 236 0.36 -17.81 1.81
N TYR A 237 1.16 -17.93 2.85
CA TYR A 237 2.23 -17.01 3.17
C TYR A 237 3.49 -17.79 3.54
N VAL A 238 4.60 -17.39 2.98
CA VAL A 238 5.93 -17.93 3.28
C VAL A 238 6.86 -16.77 3.61
N ALA A 239 7.52 -16.83 4.74
CA ALA A 239 8.64 -15.95 5.07
C ALA A 239 9.92 -16.79 5.12
N ILE A 240 10.96 -16.31 4.46
CA ILE A 240 12.29 -16.93 4.42
C ILE A 240 13.25 -15.90 5.00
N ASP A 241 14.00 -16.30 6.01
CA ASP A 241 15.07 -15.51 6.62
C ASP A 241 16.38 -15.72 5.86
#